data_c6fd2b0a5a44aa8957158b0cf10379c7
#
_entry.id   c6fd2b0a5a44aa8957158b0cf10379c7
#
_cell.length_a   1.000
_cell.length_b   1.000
_cell.length_c   1.000
_cell.angle_alpha   90.00
_cell.angle_beta   90.00
_cell.angle_gamma   90.00
#
_symmetry.space_group_name_H-M   'P 1'
#
loop_
_entity.id
_entity.type
_entity.pdbx_description
1 polymer ?
#
loop_
_entity_poly.entity_id
_entity_poly.type
_entity_poly.pdbx_seq_one_letter_code
_entity_poly.pdbx_strand_id
1 'polypeptide(L)'
;MNLLVVGSGAREHAIAWKLSSSSITGRLYCAPGNAGTAGLGINLDIRADDIPGILKAVLDYDIDLVAVGPELPLTLGLADRLKELRPAKPPLCFGPGAAAARIESSKSFAKSFMRRHGIPTADFRVFDDLGQASRFIQAPPWPFVIKATGLAAGKGVFLPDSPGEAEAILESLMLGKSLGDAGSQVVIEERLQGEELSLLGFCDGKSVQAMPPSQDHKRLLENDAGPNTGGMGAIACASPGALTRSQALADLFLLGACKGLAEEGSPFVGTLYAGLIMTKDGPKALEYNCRFGDPETQALLPLLDSDLGEVMLACARGRLEEYPVRWRQGSCATVVLASEGYARDSGPDVPR
;
A
#
# COMPACT_ATOMS: atom_id res chain seq x y z
N MET A 1 6.15 -16.84 19.63
CA MET A 1 6.52 -15.41 19.58
C MET A 1 5.30 -14.57 19.98
N ASN A 2 5.52 -13.41 20.58
CA ASN A 2 4.46 -12.43 20.77
C ASN A 2 4.43 -11.52 19.54
N LEU A 3 3.27 -11.43 18.88
CA LEU A 3 3.08 -10.69 17.64
C LEU A 3 2.20 -9.46 17.88
N LEU A 4 2.49 -8.36 17.23
CA LEU A 4 1.67 -7.15 17.24
C LEU A 4 1.25 -6.78 15.81
N VAL A 5 -0.04 -6.65 15.56
CA VAL A 5 -0.60 -6.05 14.34
C VAL A 5 -0.96 -4.60 14.63
N VAL A 6 -0.37 -3.68 13.86
CA VAL A 6 -0.67 -2.24 13.98
C VAL A 6 -1.72 -1.86 12.96
N GLY A 7 -2.83 -1.26 13.44
CA GLY A 7 -3.96 -0.81 12.65
C GLY A 7 -5.30 -1.37 13.14
N SER A 8 -6.40 -0.94 12.51
CA SER A 8 -7.77 -1.24 12.97
C SER A 8 -8.78 -1.56 11.85
N GLY A 9 -8.35 -1.59 10.59
CA GLY A 9 -9.21 -1.83 9.44
C GLY A 9 -9.51 -3.31 9.20
N ALA A 10 -10.27 -3.58 8.14
CA ALA A 10 -10.57 -4.94 7.70
C ALA A 10 -9.31 -5.69 7.22
N ARG A 11 -8.36 -4.99 6.62
CA ARG A 11 -7.03 -5.50 6.27
C ARG A 11 -6.30 -6.03 7.49
N GLU A 12 -6.22 -5.25 8.57
CA GLU A 12 -5.55 -5.67 9.80
C GLU A 12 -6.28 -6.83 10.47
N HIS A 13 -7.61 -6.86 10.40
CA HIS A 13 -8.37 -8.02 10.85
C HIS A 13 -8.02 -9.29 10.05
N ALA A 14 -7.92 -9.21 8.74
CA ALA A 14 -7.52 -10.33 7.88
C ALA A 14 -6.08 -10.81 8.19
N ILE A 15 -5.16 -9.88 8.44
CA ILE A 15 -3.78 -10.19 8.88
C ILE A 15 -3.81 -10.89 10.24
N ALA A 16 -4.51 -10.34 11.22
CA ALA A 16 -4.65 -10.92 12.56
C ALA A 16 -5.30 -12.32 12.52
N TRP A 17 -6.35 -12.49 11.70
CA TRP A 17 -6.98 -13.78 11.47
C TRP A 17 -5.99 -14.83 10.96
N LYS A 18 -5.18 -14.47 9.95
CA LYS A 18 -4.19 -15.40 9.40
C LYS A 18 -3.05 -15.70 10.38
N LEU A 19 -2.60 -14.69 11.14
CA LEU A 19 -1.57 -14.85 12.17
C LEU A 19 -2.05 -15.63 13.40
N SER A 20 -3.33 -15.58 13.74
CA SER A 20 -3.86 -16.32 14.89
C SER A 20 -3.73 -17.84 14.75
N SER A 21 -3.64 -18.34 13.51
CA SER A 21 -3.42 -19.76 13.19
C SER A 21 -1.95 -20.09 12.86
N SER A 22 -1.05 -19.13 12.97
CA SER A 22 0.38 -19.35 12.67
C SER A 22 1.06 -20.18 13.77
N SER A 23 1.94 -21.08 13.36
CA SER A 23 2.72 -21.95 14.27
C SER A 23 3.65 -21.19 15.21
N ILE A 24 4.08 -19.99 14.80
CA ILE A 24 4.97 -19.13 15.62
C ILE A 24 4.22 -18.24 16.61
N THR A 25 2.89 -18.14 16.50
CA THR A 25 2.11 -17.22 17.33
C THR A 25 1.90 -17.79 18.73
N GLY A 26 2.55 -17.19 19.72
CA GLY A 26 2.27 -17.44 21.14
C GLY A 26 1.14 -16.56 21.66
N ARG A 27 1.31 -15.24 21.55
CA ARG A 27 0.27 -14.25 21.83
C ARG A 27 0.14 -13.27 20.69
N LEU A 28 -1.11 -12.90 20.38
CA LEU A 28 -1.42 -11.92 19.33
C LEU A 28 -2.00 -10.66 19.98
N TYR A 29 -1.45 -9.53 19.62
CA TYR A 29 -1.88 -8.19 20.02
C TYR A 29 -2.27 -7.39 18.79
N CYS A 30 -3.21 -6.46 18.92
CA CYS A 30 -3.60 -5.52 17.87
C CYS A 30 -3.64 -4.09 18.44
N ALA A 31 -3.12 -3.09 17.74
CA ALA A 31 -3.09 -1.70 18.19
C ALA A 31 -3.59 -0.75 17.08
N PRO A 32 -4.78 -0.13 17.22
CA PRO A 32 -5.76 -0.35 18.29
C PRO A 32 -6.58 -1.63 18.13
N GLY A 33 -6.59 -2.27 16.94
CA GLY A 33 -7.48 -3.38 16.62
C GLY A 33 -8.95 -2.92 16.43
N ASN A 34 -9.86 -3.88 16.37
CA ASN A 34 -11.29 -3.67 16.20
C ASN A 34 -12.09 -4.81 16.86
N ALA A 35 -13.42 -4.80 16.71
CA ALA A 35 -14.28 -5.85 17.29
C ALA A 35 -13.94 -7.25 16.76
N GLY A 36 -13.54 -7.41 15.50
CA GLY A 36 -13.14 -8.69 14.93
C GLY A 36 -11.81 -9.19 15.48
N THR A 37 -10.82 -8.32 15.64
CA THR A 37 -9.51 -8.69 16.21
C THR A 37 -9.58 -9.03 17.69
N ALA A 38 -10.56 -8.50 18.44
CA ALA A 38 -10.79 -8.85 19.84
C ALA A 38 -11.15 -10.35 20.05
N GLY A 39 -11.69 -11.01 19.02
CA GLY A 39 -11.94 -12.45 19.05
C GLY A 39 -10.72 -13.32 18.71
N LEU A 40 -9.63 -12.71 18.24
CA LEU A 40 -8.41 -13.38 17.78
C LEU A 40 -7.21 -13.16 18.71
N GLY A 41 -7.21 -12.05 19.43
CA GLY A 41 -6.10 -11.65 20.29
C GLY A 41 -6.50 -10.53 21.26
N ILE A 42 -5.52 -9.79 21.74
CA ILE A 42 -5.71 -8.70 22.71
C ILE A 42 -5.60 -7.36 21.99
N ASN A 43 -6.67 -6.58 22.01
CA ASN A 43 -6.63 -5.21 21.52
C ASN A 43 -6.00 -4.29 22.58
N LEU A 44 -5.07 -3.46 22.14
CA LEU A 44 -4.43 -2.42 22.96
C LEU A 44 -5.00 -1.07 22.53
N ASP A 45 -5.45 -0.27 23.49
CA ASP A 45 -5.96 1.10 23.21
C ASP A 45 -4.80 2.05 22.90
N ILE A 46 -4.17 1.82 21.76
CA ILE A 46 -3.02 2.59 21.26
C ILE A 46 -3.28 2.87 19.78
N ARG A 47 -3.34 4.13 19.40
CA ARG A 47 -3.56 4.53 18.01
C ARG A 47 -2.40 4.07 17.12
N ALA A 48 -2.68 3.77 15.86
CA ALA A 48 -1.66 3.33 14.90
C ALA A 48 -0.57 4.39 14.64
N ASP A 49 -0.86 5.67 14.82
CA ASP A 49 0.06 6.80 14.67
C ASP A 49 0.76 7.21 15.99
N ASP A 50 0.41 6.60 17.11
CA ASP A 50 1.10 6.81 18.40
C ASP A 50 2.36 5.94 18.47
N ILE A 51 3.42 6.37 17.77
CA ILE A 51 4.70 5.65 17.75
C ILE A 51 5.26 5.44 19.16
N PRO A 52 5.32 6.44 20.08
CA PRO A 52 5.78 6.21 21.45
C PRO A 52 4.97 5.14 22.20
N GLY A 53 3.63 5.16 22.07
CA GLY A 53 2.76 4.18 22.68
C GLY A 53 2.99 2.76 22.15
N ILE A 54 3.19 2.62 20.83
CA ILE A 54 3.51 1.34 20.21
C ILE A 54 4.86 0.81 20.71
N LEU A 55 5.90 1.66 20.76
CA LEU A 55 7.23 1.27 21.26
C LEU A 55 7.17 0.82 22.74
N LYS A 56 6.38 1.53 23.56
CA LYS A 56 6.14 1.13 24.94
C LYS A 56 5.45 -0.23 25.02
N ALA A 57 4.41 -0.47 24.23
CA ALA A 57 3.72 -1.76 24.19
C ALA A 57 4.65 -2.90 23.76
N VAL A 58 5.54 -2.66 22.81
CA VAL A 58 6.55 -3.65 22.37
C VAL A 58 7.44 -4.08 23.54
N LEU A 59 7.77 -3.16 24.45
CA LEU A 59 8.56 -3.47 25.65
C LEU A 59 7.72 -4.16 26.72
N ASP A 60 6.52 -3.62 27.04
CA ASP A 60 5.65 -4.11 28.12
C ASP A 60 5.14 -5.53 27.86
N TYR A 61 4.82 -5.86 26.62
CA TYR A 61 4.27 -7.17 26.22
C TYR A 61 5.30 -8.11 25.58
N ASP A 62 6.57 -7.76 25.60
CA ASP A 62 7.68 -8.54 25.03
C ASP A 62 7.41 -8.98 23.58
N ILE A 63 7.02 -8.04 22.74
CA ILE A 63 6.70 -8.28 21.32
C ILE A 63 7.98 -8.64 20.57
N ASP A 64 7.93 -9.73 19.80
CA ASP A 64 9.03 -10.22 18.97
C ASP A 64 8.94 -9.76 17.52
N LEU A 65 7.71 -9.63 16.98
CA LEU A 65 7.46 -9.25 15.58
C LEU A 65 6.27 -8.28 15.50
N VAL A 66 6.47 -7.17 14.82
CA VAL A 66 5.44 -6.16 14.52
C VAL A 66 5.07 -6.23 13.04
N ALA A 67 3.80 -6.47 12.74
CA ALA A 67 3.22 -6.39 11.40
C ALA A 67 2.45 -5.07 11.26
N VAL A 68 2.85 -4.23 10.32
CA VAL A 68 2.23 -2.90 10.14
C VAL A 68 1.24 -2.95 8.99
N GLY A 69 -0.02 -2.63 9.29
CA GLY A 69 -1.11 -2.61 8.30
C GLY A 69 -1.13 -1.32 7.48
N PRO A 70 -1.33 -0.12 8.08
CA PRO A 70 -1.42 1.14 7.36
C PRO A 70 -0.04 1.75 7.07
N GLU A 71 0.01 2.66 6.10
CA GLU A 71 1.23 3.35 5.68
C GLU A 71 1.74 4.40 6.67
N LEU A 72 0.84 5.06 7.41
CA LEU A 72 1.21 6.20 8.24
C LEU A 72 2.26 5.86 9.30
N PRO A 73 2.15 4.78 10.10
CA PRO A 73 3.21 4.40 11.05
C PRO A 73 4.57 4.16 10.38
N LEU A 74 4.58 3.62 9.16
CA LEU A 74 5.80 3.37 8.39
C LEU A 74 6.47 4.67 7.97
N THR A 75 5.70 5.63 7.49
CA THR A 75 6.21 6.96 7.11
C THR A 75 6.67 7.78 8.32
N LEU A 76 6.09 7.53 9.51
CA LEU A 76 6.53 8.10 10.79
C LEU A 76 7.77 7.40 11.38
N GLY A 77 8.31 6.38 10.69
CA GLY A 77 9.55 5.73 11.07
C GLY A 77 9.42 4.66 12.15
N LEU A 78 8.25 4.05 12.33
CA LEU A 78 8.07 2.97 13.32
C LEU A 78 9.09 1.86 13.14
N ALA A 79 9.32 1.38 11.90
CA ALA A 79 10.27 0.30 11.65
C ALA A 79 11.72 0.69 12.01
N ASP A 80 12.08 1.96 11.82
CA ASP A 80 13.42 2.46 12.17
C ASP A 80 13.59 2.55 13.69
N ARG A 81 12.58 3.07 14.40
CA ARG A 81 12.57 3.18 15.86
C ARG A 81 12.55 1.81 16.55
N LEU A 82 11.91 0.80 15.96
CA LEU A 82 11.93 -0.58 16.48
C LEU A 82 13.35 -1.17 16.48
N LYS A 83 14.18 -0.86 15.48
CA LYS A 83 15.58 -1.32 15.43
C LYS A 83 16.43 -0.76 16.55
N GLU A 84 16.09 0.40 17.09
CA GLU A 84 16.78 1.07 18.20
C GLU A 84 16.38 0.47 19.56
N LEU A 85 15.23 -0.22 19.64
CA LEU A 85 14.81 -0.90 20.86
C LEU A 85 15.62 -2.19 21.07
N ARG A 86 15.98 -2.46 22.33
CA ARG A 86 16.69 -3.70 22.73
C ARG A 86 17.88 -4.00 21.79
N PRO A 87 18.97 -3.22 21.77
CA PRO A 87 20.04 -3.35 20.77
C PRO A 87 20.63 -4.76 20.63
N ALA A 88 20.60 -5.57 21.70
CA ALA A 88 21.08 -6.97 21.67
C ALA A 88 20.11 -7.94 20.97
N LYS A 89 18.80 -7.64 20.95
CA LYS A 89 17.74 -8.44 20.32
C LYS A 89 16.59 -7.51 19.92
N PRO A 90 16.75 -6.72 18.84
CA PRO A 90 15.70 -5.81 18.43
C PRO A 90 14.43 -6.58 18.01
N PRO A 91 13.23 -6.04 18.29
CA PRO A 91 12.00 -6.60 17.75
C PRO A 91 12.04 -6.51 16.22
N LEU A 92 11.54 -7.55 15.57
CA LEU A 92 11.46 -7.58 14.12
C LEU A 92 10.26 -6.75 13.63
N CYS A 93 10.38 -6.16 12.45
CA CYS A 93 9.30 -5.43 11.81
C CYS A 93 9.03 -5.99 10.40
N PHE A 94 7.80 -6.35 10.14
CA PHE A 94 7.29 -6.56 8.79
C PHE A 94 6.65 -5.26 8.31
N GLY A 95 7.46 -4.42 7.72
CA GLY A 95 7.20 -3.09 7.20
C GLY A 95 8.51 -2.36 6.92
N PRO A 96 8.58 -1.52 5.88
CA PRO A 96 9.79 -0.78 5.51
C PRO A 96 10.07 0.36 6.48
N GLY A 97 11.33 0.82 6.52
CA GLY A 97 11.71 2.08 7.14
C GLY A 97 11.14 3.30 6.41
N ALA A 98 11.15 4.45 7.06
CA ALA A 98 10.56 5.69 6.54
C ALA A 98 11.14 6.10 5.17
N ALA A 99 12.44 5.89 4.95
CA ALA A 99 13.08 6.21 3.69
C ALA A 99 12.52 5.38 2.52
N ALA A 100 12.30 4.07 2.70
CA ALA A 100 11.69 3.21 1.70
C ALA A 100 10.18 3.45 1.56
N ALA A 101 9.48 3.78 2.66
CA ALA A 101 8.05 4.11 2.65
C ALA A 101 7.72 5.36 1.82
N ARG A 102 8.72 6.19 1.47
CA ARG A 102 8.57 7.31 0.54
C ARG A 102 8.04 6.88 -0.84
N ILE A 103 8.20 5.61 -1.22
CA ILE A 103 7.68 5.10 -2.48
C ILE A 103 6.14 5.16 -2.56
N GLU A 104 5.44 5.18 -1.41
CA GLU A 104 4.00 5.45 -1.31
C GLU A 104 3.72 6.90 -0.92
N SER A 105 4.43 7.42 0.10
CA SER A 105 4.09 8.71 0.70
C SER A 105 4.46 9.92 -0.16
N SER A 106 5.23 9.74 -1.23
CA SER A 106 5.58 10.80 -2.17
C SER A 106 5.48 10.32 -3.62
N LYS A 107 4.42 10.72 -4.31
CA LYS A 107 4.22 10.34 -5.72
C LYS A 107 5.32 10.91 -6.63
N SER A 108 5.82 12.10 -6.34
CA SER A 108 6.94 12.69 -7.10
C SER A 108 8.24 11.89 -6.91
N PHE A 109 8.51 11.41 -5.68
CA PHE A 109 9.62 10.50 -5.42
C PHE A 109 9.43 9.19 -6.18
N ALA A 110 8.26 8.54 -6.05
CA ALA A 110 7.97 7.26 -6.70
C ALA A 110 8.12 7.34 -8.22
N LYS A 111 7.59 8.37 -8.87
CA LYS A 111 7.72 8.57 -10.31
C LYS A 111 9.17 8.82 -10.73
N SER A 112 9.89 9.66 -10.01
CA SER A 112 11.31 9.92 -10.27
C SER A 112 12.16 8.67 -10.04
N PHE A 113 11.85 7.89 -9.00
CA PHE A 113 12.48 6.61 -8.70
C PHE A 113 12.25 5.60 -9.84
N MET A 114 11.00 5.39 -10.27
CA MET A 114 10.69 4.49 -11.38
C MET A 114 11.48 4.85 -12.64
N ARG A 115 11.57 6.15 -12.98
CA ARG A 115 12.35 6.61 -14.13
C ARG A 115 13.85 6.33 -13.99
N ARG A 116 14.44 6.57 -12.80
CA ARG A 116 15.88 6.29 -12.55
C ARG A 116 16.22 4.81 -12.67
N HIS A 117 15.32 3.94 -12.23
CA HIS A 117 15.53 2.49 -12.24
C HIS A 117 14.92 1.78 -13.45
N GLY A 118 14.48 2.50 -14.47
CA GLY A 118 13.96 1.92 -15.72
C GLY A 118 12.65 1.13 -15.54
N ILE A 119 11.87 1.39 -14.48
CA ILE A 119 10.59 0.74 -14.25
C ILE A 119 9.53 1.43 -15.13
N PRO A 120 8.80 0.68 -15.98
CA PRO A 120 7.81 1.26 -16.87
C PRO A 120 6.71 2.00 -16.12
N THR A 121 6.50 3.26 -16.44
CA THR A 121 5.43 4.11 -15.88
C THR A 121 4.98 5.14 -16.90
N ALA A 122 3.89 5.86 -16.62
CA ALA A 122 3.42 6.96 -17.47
C ALA A 122 4.47 8.08 -17.58
N ASP A 123 4.49 8.78 -18.68
CA ASP A 123 5.22 10.04 -18.79
C ASP A 123 4.66 11.05 -17.79
N PHE A 124 5.53 11.83 -17.15
CA PHE A 124 5.13 12.74 -16.07
C PHE A 124 5.99 13.98 -15.97
N ARG A 125 5.43 15.01 -15.35
CA ARG A 125 6.14 16.21 -14.87
C ARG A 125 5.74 16.48 -13.41
N VAL A 126 6.67 17.04 -12.67
CA VAL A 126 6.47 17.44 -11.27
C VAL A 126 6.53 18.96 -11.20
N PHE A 127 5.59 19.57 -10.48
CA PHE A 127 5.48 21.01 -10.31
C PHE A 127 5.32 21.37 -8.84
N ASP A 128 6.11 22.34 -8.39
CA ASP A 128 6.01 23.00 -7.08
C ASP A 128 5.64 24.49 -7.22
N ASP A 129 5.47 24.96 -8.47
CA ASP A 129 5.03 26.32 -8.84
C ASP A 129 3.76 26.25 -9.67
N LEU A 130 2.69 26.91 -9.20
CA LEU A 130 1.38 26.91 -9.88
C LEU A 130 1.49 27.49 -11.29
N GLY A 131 2.20 28.58 -11.48
CA GLY A 131 2.32 29.23 -12.79
C GLY A 131 3.02 28.34 -13.83
N GLN A 132 3.94 27.48 -13.42
CA GLN A 132 4.55 26.49 -14.31
C GLN A 132 3.58 25.35 -14.62
N ALA A 133 2.85 24.84 -13.61
CA ALA A 133 1.83 23.81 -13.81
C ALA A 133 0.72 24.32 -14.74
N SER A 134 0.20 25.52 -14.50
CA SER A 134 -0.82 26.17 -15.33
C SER A 134 -0.38 26.34 -16.78
N ARG A 135 0.85 26.78 -17.02
CA ARG A 135 1.39 26.86 -18.40
C ARG A 135 1.48 25.50 -19.07
N PHE A 136 1.86 24.46 -18.32
CA PHE A 136 1.99 23.11 -18.88
C PHE A 136 0.63 22.52 -19.33
N ILE A 137 -0.43 22.73 -18.57
CA ILE A 137 -1.77 22.18 -18.90
C ILE A 137 -2.44 22.89 -20.07
N GLN A 138 -1.95 24.08 -20.53
CA GLN A 138 -2.50 24.75 -21.71
C GLN A 138 -2.10 24.04 -23.03
N ALA A 139 -0.97 23.33 -23.05
CA ALA A 139 -0.51 22.60 -24.24
C ALA A 139 0.24 21.30 -23.82
N PRO A 140 -0.46 20.38 -23.16
CA PRO A 140 0.15 19.13 -22.72
C PRO A 140 0.43 18.22 -23.94
N PRO A 141 1.53 17.46 -23.92
CA PRO A 141 1.86 16.56 -25.05
C PRO A 141 0.96 15.32 -25.12
N TRP A 142 0.15 15.06 -24.09
CA TRP A 142 -0.74 13.91 -23.95
C TRP A 142 -1.94 14.25 -23.04
N PRO A 143 -3.05 13.49 -23.10
CA PRO A 143 -4.11 13.55 -22.09
C PRO A 143 -3.53 13.24 -20.71
N PHE A 144 -3.95 13.92 -19.65
CA PHE A 144 -3.29 13.87 -18.38
C PHE A 144 -4.24 13.67 -17.18
N VAL A 145 -3.62 13.28 -16.07
CA VAL A 145 -4.19 13.28 -14.72
C VAL A 145 -3.33 14.15 -13.81
N ILE A 146 -3.95 14.78 -12.82
CA ILE A 146 -3.26 15.57 -11.79
C ILE A 146 -3.28 14.77 -10.49
N LYS A 147 -2.12 14.60 -9.86
CA LYS A 147 -1.97 13.88 -8.60
C LYS A 147 -1.29 14.77 -7.55
N ALA A 148 -1.90 14.90 -6.38
CA ALA A 148 -1.22 15.45 -5.21
C ALA A 148 -0.10 14.49 -4.78
N THR A 149 1.08 15.03 -4.43
CA THR A 149 2.26 14.21 -4.15
C THR A 149 2.17 13.45 -2.83
N GLY A 150 1.64 14.07 -1.78
CA GLY A 150 1.57 13.46 -0.46
C GLY A 150 0.44 12.45 -0.27
N LEU A 151 0.39 11.84 0.93
CA LEU A 151 -0.70 10.96 1.33
C LEU A 151 -2.04 11.72 1.35
N ALA A 152 -3.01 11.21 0.61
CA ALA A 152 -4.32 11.84 0.44
C ALA A 152 -5.50 10.85 0.60
N ALA A 153 -5.27 9.69 1.24
CA ALA A 153 -6.29 8.66 1.50
C ALA A 153 -7.17 8.33 0.26
N GLY A 154 -6.54 8.18 -0.91
CA GLY A 154 -7.24 7.88 -2.17
C GLY A 154 -7.90 9.10 -2.86
N LYS A 155 -7.88 10.29 -2.25
CA LYS A 155 -8.57 11.50 -2.78
C LYS A 155 -7.64 12.45 -3.56
N GLY A 156 -6.40 12.08 -3.78
CA GLY A 156 -5.39 12.95 -4.41
C GLY A 156 -5.19 12.76 -5.91
N VAL A 157 -6.09 12.08 -6.61
CA VAL A 157 -6.02 11.81 -8.06
C VAL A 157 -7.21 12.45 -8.74
N PHE A 158 -6.96 13.32 -9.73
CA PHE A 158 -7.97 14.11 -10.44
C PHE A 158 -7.83 13.87 -11.93
N LEU A 159 -8.98 13.68 -12.60
CA LEU A 159 -9.10 13.46 -14.03
C LEU A 159 -9.90 14.61 -14.63
N PRO A 160 -9.28 15.76 -14.92
CA PRO A 160 -10.02 16.91 -15.45
C PRO A 160 -10.54 16.64 -16.87
N ASP A 161 -11.75 17.06 -17.12
CA ASP A 161 -12.39 16.95 -18.44
C ASP A 161 -12.19 18.23 -19.28
N SER A 162 -11.66 19.30 -18.69
CA SER A 162 -11.37 20.55 -19.37
C SER A 162 -10.17 21.29 -18.80
N PRO A 163 -9.52 22.18 -19.59
CA PRO A 163 -8.43 23.02 -19.07
C PRO A 163 -8.85 23.90 -17.88
N GLY A 164 -10.10 24.42 -17.89
CA GLY A 164 -10.61 25.24 -16.80
C GLY A 164 -10.79 24.44 -15.49
N GLU A 165 -11.25 23.21 -15.59
CA GLU A 165 -11.31 22.31 -14.43
C GLU A 165 -9.92 21.95 -13.93
N ALA A 166 -8.97 21.68 -14.83
CA ALA A 166 -7.59 21.42 -14.44
C ALA A 166 -6.95 22.61 -13.70
N GLU A 167 -7.20 23.84 -14.15
CA GLU A 167 -6.73 25.05 -13.47
C GLU A 167 -7.33 25.16 -12.05
N ALA A 168 -8.66 24.98 -11.92
CA ALA A 168 -9.32 25.01 -10.62
C ALA A 168 -8.80 23.95 -9.65
N ILE A 169 -8.46 22.74 -10.14
CA ILE A 169 -7.84 21.69 -9.36
C ILE A 169 -6.45 22.11 -8.89
N LEU A 170 -5.60 22.65 -9.77
CA LEU A 170 -4.26 23.13 -9.42
C LEU A 170 -4.32 24.25 -8.38
N GLU A 171 -5.19 25.23 -8.55
CA GLU A 171 -5.41 26.31 -7.56
C GLU A 171 -5.87 25.76 -6.21
N SER A 172 -6.85 24.86 -6.21
CA SER A 172 -7.35 24.21 -5.01
C SER A 172 -6.26 23.47 -4.24
N LEU A 173 -5.40 22.72 -4.94
CA LEU A 173 -4.33 21.94 -4.33
C LEU A 173 -3.18 22.82 -3.85
N MET A 174 -2.64 23.66 -4.75
CA MET A 174 -1.36 24.36 -4.52
C MET A 174 -1.53 25.67 -3.75
N LEU A 175 -2.65 26.41 -3.93
CA LEU A 175 -2.94 27.64 -3.20
C LEU A 175 -3.95 27.39 -2.08
N GLY A 176 -5.09 26.77 -2.40
CA GLY A 176 -6.16 26.51 -1.44
C GLY A 176 -5.84 25.47 -0.39
N LYS A 177 -4.75 24.71 -0.57
CA LYS A 177 -4.31 23.62 0.32
C LYS A 177 -5.43 22.67 0.74
N SER A 178 -6.32 22.34 -0.20
CA SER A 178 -7.49 21.47 0.06
C SER A 178 -7.10 20.07 0.58
N LEU A 179 -5.86 19.64 0.33
CA LEU A 179 -5.24 18.43 0.89
C LEU A 179 -4.06 18.75 1.82
N GLY A 180 -4.04 19.94 2.42
CA GLY A 180 -2.92 20.40 3.25
C GLY A 180 -1.60 20.43 2.48
N ASP A 181 -0.50 20.06 3.12
CA ASP A 181 0.82 20.05 2.49
C ASP A 181 0.98 18.94 1.43
N ALA A 182 0.09 17.94 1.39
CA ALA A 182 0.10 16.91 0.35
C ALA A 182 -0.11 17.46 -1.05
N GLY A 183 -0.81 18.61 -1.18
CA GLY A 183 -1.06 19.31 -2.43
C GLY A 183 -0.02 20.38 -2.80
N SER A 184 0.98 20.65 -1.95
CA SER A 184 1.99 21.69 -2.22
C SER A 184 2.86 21.40 -3.44
N GLN A 185 2.97 20.14 -3.83
CA GLN A 185 3.61 19.69 -5.06
C GLN A 185 2.65 18.75 -5.78
N VAL A 186 2.57 18.87 -7.10
CA VAL A 186 1.71 18.04 -7.95
C VAL A 186 2.52 17.28 -8.99
N VAL A 187 2.03 16.08 -9.32
CA VAL A 187 2.48 15.30 -10.47
C VAL A 187 1.39 15.37 -11.53
N ILE A 188 1.74 15.87 -12.71
CA ILE A 188 0.90 15.79 -13.90
C ILE A 188 1.46 14.67 -14.76
N GLU A 189 0.68 13.64 -15.02
CA GLU A 189 1.13 12.45 -15.75
C GLU A 189 0.16 12.07 -16.87
N GLU A 190 0.69 11.37 -17.87
CA GLU A 190 -0.08 10.80 -18.96
C GLU A 190 -1.23 9.96 -18.45
N ARG A 191 -2.45 10.20 -18.96
CA ARG A 191 -3.65 9.38 -18.68
C ARG A 191 -3.56 8.08 -19.47
N LEU A 192 -3.14 7.03 -18.80
CA LEU A 192 -3.07 5.70 -19.39
C LEU A 192 -4.46 5.07 -19.55
N GLN A 193 -4.57 4.16 -20.52
CA GLN A 193 -5.79 3.37 -20.76
C GLN A 193 -5.43 1.89 -20.74
N GLY A 194 -6.24 1.09 -20.05
CA GLY A 194 -6.05 -0.35 -19.91
C GLY A 194 -6.79 -0.91 -18.73
N GLU A 195 -6.61 -2.17 -18.47
CA GLU A 195 -7.14 -2.87 -17.31
C GLU A 195 -6.21 -2.71 -16.11
N GLU A 196 -6.72 -2.30 -14.96
CA GLU A 196 -5.95 -2.18 -13.73
C GLU A 196 -5.71 -3.56 -13.11
N LEU A 197 -4.54 -3.73 -12.51
CA LEU A 197 -4.12 -4.94 -11.83
C LEU A 197 -3.37 -4.57 -10.55
N SER A 198 -3.75 -5.17 -9.45
CA SER A 198 -3.04 -5.08 -8.17
C SER A 198 -2.01 -6.21 -8.09
N LEU A 199 -0.72 -5.86 -8.11
CA LEU A 199 0.40 -6.78 -7.99
C LEU A 199 1.08 -6.59 -6.65
N LEU A 200 0.96 -7.57 -5.76
CA LEU A 200 1.59 -7.56 -4.46
C LEU A 200 2.69 -8.62 -4.38
N GLY A 201 3.69 -8.39 -3.54
CA GLY A 201 4.73 -9.38 -3.26
C GLY A 201 5.31 -9.20 -1.88
N PHE A 202 5.73 -10.31 -1.28
CA PHE A 202 6.57 -10.32 -0.09
C PHE A 202 8.00 -9.93 -0.48
N CYS A 203 8.62 -9.07 0.33
CA CYS A 203 9.94 -8.51 0.05
C CYS A 203 10.80 -8.54 1.33
N ASP A 204 12.07 -8.94 1.19
CA ASP A 204 13.03 -9.03 2.30
C ASP A 204 14.23 -8.09 2.16
N GLY A 205 14.16 -7.13 1.24
CA GLY A 205 15.22 -6.19 0.92
C GLY A 205 16.17 -6.65 -0.21
N LYS A 206 16.04 -7.90 -0.68
CA LYS A 206 16.89 -8.51 -1.72
C LYS A 206 16.08 -9.25 -2.75
N SER A 207 15.10 -10.03 -2.30
CA SER A 207 14.27 -10.91 -3.10
C SER A 207 12.79 -10.57 -2.96
N VAL A 208 11.99 -11.03 -3.92
CA VAL A 208 10.55 -10.83 -3.96
C VAL A 208 9.87 -12.14 -4.34
N GLN A 209 8.83 -12.50 -3.61
CA GLN A 209 7.91 -13.58 -4.01
C GLN A 209 6.52 -13.00 -4.26
N ALA A 210 6.04 -13.15 -5.49
CA ALA A 210 4.75 -12.61 -5.92
C ALA A 210 3.58 -13.28 -5.20
N MET A 211 2.56 -12.48 -4.90
CA MET A 211 1.23 -12.96 -4.54
C MET A 211 0.41 -13.23 -5.82
N PRO A 212 -0.69 -13.99 -5.73
CA PRO A 212 -1.64 -14.07 -6.84
C PRO A 212 -2.04 -12.67 -7.32
N PRO A 213 -2.30 -12.49 -8.62
CA PRO A 213 -2.81 -11.22 -9.11
C PRO A 213 -4.19 -10.96 -8.52
N SER A 214 -4.46 -9.72 -8.20
CA SER A 214 -5.76 -9.29 -7.68
C SER A 214 -6.25 -8.05 -8.41
N GLN A 215 -7.55 -7.81 -8.32
CA GLN A 215 -8.20 -6.64 -8.91
C GLN A 215 -9.12 -6.03 -7.88
N ASP A 216 -8.91 -4.75 -7.59
CA ASP A 216 -9.74 -3.92 -6.73
C ASP A 216 -10.85 -3.25 -7.55
N HIS A 217 -12.03 -3.10 -6.93
CA HIS A 217 -13.19 -2.42 -7.51
C HIS A 217 -13.44 -1.11 -6.75
N LYS A 218 -12.88 -0.02 -7.27
CA LYS A 218 -12.85 1.29 -6.58
C LYS A 218 -14.12 2.11 -6.72
N ARG A 219 -14.93 1.86 -7.75
CA ARG A 219 -16.13 2.66 -8.00
C ARG A 219 -17.30 2.23 -7.13
N LEU A 220 -18.05 3.23 -6.63
CA LEU A 220 -19.16 3.00 -5.69
C LEU A 220 -20.35 2.27 -6.31
N LEU A 221 -20.64 2.53 -7.59
CA LEU A 221 -21.83 2.06 -8.28
C LEU A 221 -21.51 0.95 -9.29
N GLU A 222 -22.55 0.25 -9.73
CA GLU A 222 -22.48 -0.76 -10.79
C GLU A 222 -21.89 -0.20 -12.10
N ASN A 223 -21.33 -1.11 -12.91
CA ASN A 223 -20.72 -0.79 -14.23
C ASN A 223 -19.58 0.25 -14.14
N ASP A 224 -18.78 0.18 -13.09
CA ASP A 224 -17.64 1.07 -12.86
C ASP A 224 -18.04 2.56 -12.86
N ALA A 225 -19.19 2.87 -12.27
CA ALA A 225 -19.76 4.20 -12.20
C ALA A 225 -19.68 4.79 -10.78
N GLY A 226 -19.97 6.10 -10.67
CA GLY A 226 -19.96 6.82 -9.40
C GLY A 226 -18.55 7.27 -8.96
N PRO A 227 -18.41 7.81 -7.73
CA PRO A 227 -17.13 8.27 -7.20
C PRO A 227 -16.18 7.11 -6.87
N ASN A 228 -14.88 7.40 -6.84
CA ASN A 228 -13.89 6.49 -6.28
C ASN A 228 -14.08 6.34 -4.76
N THR A 229 -13.84 5.13 -4.27
CA THR A 229 -13.89 4.76 -2.85
C THR A 229 -12.54 4.22 -2.40
N GLY A 230 -12.44 3.74 -1.16
CA GLY A 230 -11.29 2.96 -0.68
C GLY A 230 -11.25 1.52 -1.20
N GLY A 231 -12.20 1.12 -2.06
CA GLY A 231 -12.40 -0.23 -2.58
C GLY A 231 -13.73 -0.82 -2.10
N MET A 232 -14.56 -1.27 -3.04
CA MET A 232 -15.86 -1.92 -2.76
C MET A 232 -15.74 -3.45 -2.70
N GLY A 233 -14.59 -3.97 -3.01
CA GLY A 233 -14.26 -5.38 -2.99
C GLY A 233 -13.06 -5.67 -3.86
N ALA A 234 -12.56 -6.90 -3.78
CA ALA A 234 -11.46 -7.37 -4.61
C ALA A 234 -11.64 -8.84 -5.00
N ILE A 235 -11.04 -9.21 -6.12
CA ILE A 235 -10.96 -10.59 -6.57
C ILE A 235 -9.48 -10.97 -6.69
N ALA A 236 -9.11 -12.17 -6.25
CA ALA A 236 -7.80 -12.75 -6.43
C ALA A 236 -7.90 -14.16 -7.02
N CYS A 237 -6.93 -14.54 -7.87
CA CYS A 237 -6.90 -15.85 -8.51
C CYS A 237 -5.51 -16.48 -8.42
N ALA A 238 -5.41 -17.63 -7.78
CA ALA A 238 -4.18 -18.42 -7.60
C ALA A 238 -4.12 -19.65 -8.54
N SER A 239 -4.49 -19.48 -9.81
CA SER A 239 -4.23 -20.53 -10.81
C SER A 239 -2.74 -20.59 -11.18
N PRO A 240 -2.19 -21.74 -11.61
CA PRO A 240 -0.79 -21.84 -11.99
C PRO A 240 -0.35 -20.81 -13.04
N GLY A 241 -1.18 -20.57 -14.05
CA GLY A 241 -0.89 -19.57 -15.08
C GLY A 241 -0.96 -18.13 -14.54
N ALA A 242 -1.86 -17.85 -13.60
CA ALA A 242 -1.92 -16.55 -12.95
C ALA A 242 -0.68 -16.29 -12.08
N LEU A 243 -0.24 -17.27 -11.30
CA LEU A 243 0.97 -17.18 -10.47
C LEU A 243 2.23 -16.99 -11.32
N THR A 244 2.36 -17.72 -12.43
CA THR A 244 3.50 -17.56 -13.36
C THR A 244 3.54 -16.14 -13.94
N ARG A 245 2.41 -15.60 -14.38
CA ARG A 245 2.34 -14.22 -14.88
C ARG A 245 2.62 -13.20 -13.79
N SER A 246 2.09 -13.43 -12.59
CA SER A 246 2.35 -12.55 -11.43
C SER A 246 3.84 -12.48 -11.11
N GLN A 247 4.54 -13.62 -11.10
CA GLN A 247 5.98 -13.63 -10.85
C GLN A 247 6.76 -12.92 -11.96
N ALA A 248 6.41 -13.10 -13.22
CA ALA A 248 7.05 -12.38 -14.34
C ALA A 248 6.87 -10.85 -14.24
N LEU A 249 5.67 -10.40 -13.84
CA LEU A 249 5.44 -8.97 -13.56
C LEU A 249 6.19 -8.51 -12.30
N ALA A 250 6.25 -9.34 -11.27
CA ALA A 250 6.98 -9.02 -10.04
C ALA A 250 8.48 -8.87 -10.26
N ASP A 251 9.06 -9.65 -11.14
CA ASP A 251 10.49 -9.54 -11.51
C ASP A 251 10.80 -8.16 -12.12
N LEU A 252 9.87 -7.63 -12.92
CA LEU A 252 10.04 -6.31 -13.53
C LEU A 252 9.71 -5.17 -12.56
N PHE A 253 8.57 -5.22 -11.88
CA PHE A 253 8.05 -4.10 -11.12
C PHE A 253 8.48 -4.14 -9.64
N LEU A 254 8.31 -5.28 -8.97
CA LEU A 254 8.56 -5.37 -7.54
C LEU A 254 10.04 -5.63 -7.22
N LEU A 255 10.69 -6.58 -7.92
CA LEU A 255 12.11 -6.86 -7.72
C LEU A 255 12.97 -5.70 -8.21
N GLY A 256 12.59 -5.06 -9.33
CA GLY A 256 13.22 -3.83 -9.80
C GLY A 256 13.17 -2.71 -8.75
N ALA A 257 11.99 -2.50 -8.13
CA ALA A 257 11.84 -1.52 -7.07
C ALA A 257 12.58 -1.93 -5.78
N CYS A 258 12.52 -3.19 -5.38
CA CYS A 258 13.24 -3.71 -4.21
C CYS A 258 14.76 -3.48 -4.33
N LYS A 259 15.35 -3.83 -5.48
CA LYS A 259 16.78 -3.63 -5.79
C LYS A 259 17.13 -2.14 -5.82
N GLY A 260 16.35 -1.33 -6.53
CA GLY A 260 16.59 0.10 -6.62
C GLY A 260 16.56 0.81 -5.26
N LEU A 261 15.60 0.45 -4.39
CA LEU A 261 15.57 0.98 -3.02
C LEU A 261 16.78 0.53 -2.20
N ALA A 262 17.24 -0.71 -2.34
CA ALA A 262 18.43 -1.20 -1.68
C ALA A 262 19.70 -0.48 -2.17
N GLU A 263 19.84 -0.24 -3.48
CA GLU A 263 20.93 0.53 -4.10
C GLU A 263 20.95 1.99 -3.62
N GLU A 264 19.77 2.59 -3.36
CA GLU A 264 19.63 3.92 -2.76
C GLU A 264 19.80 3.90 -1.22
N GLY A 265 20.23 2.77 -0.61
CA GLY A 265 20.50 2.64 0.82
C GLY A 265 19.25 2.49 1.70
N SER A 266 18.09 2.18 1.10
CA SER A 266 16.80 2.07 1.76
C SER A 266 16.13 0.72 1.47
N PRO A 267 16.71 -0.43 1.91
CA PRO A 267 16.17 -1.73 1.60
C PRO A 267 14.73 -1.88 2.11
N PHE A 268 13.87 -2.46 1.27
CA PHE A 268 12.45 -2.60 1.52
C PHE A 268 12.12 -3.97 2.12
N VAL A 269 11.59 -4.01 3.32
CA VAL A 269 11.08 -5.23 3.98
C VAL A 269 9.57 -5.10 4.18
N GLY A 270 8.81 -6.14 3.83
CA GLY A 270 7.35 -6.12 3.99
C GLY A 270 6.60 -6.50 2.72
N THR A 271 5.37 -6.04 2.58
CA THR A 271 4.60 -6.17 1.34
C THR A 271 4.81 -4.94 0.46
N LEU A 272 5.39 -5.14 -0.71
CA LEU A 272 5.45 -4.13 -1.75
C LEU A 272 4.29 -4.35 -2.72
N TYR A 273 3.52 -3.30 -2.96
CA TYR A 273 2.36 -3.35 -3.85
C TYR A 273 2.57 -2.36 -5.00
N ALA A 274 2.48 -2.84 -6.23
CA ALA A 274 2.44 -2.05 -7.45
C ALA A 274 1.02 -2.05 -8.04
N GLY A 275 0.39 -0.89 -8.12
CA GLY A 275 -0.79 -0.67 -8.95
C GLY A 275 -0.35 -0.61 -10.41
N LEU A 276 -0.76 -1.58 -11.22
CA LEU A 276 -0.40 -1.67 -12.63
C LEU A 276 -1.59 -1.36 -13.52
N ILE A 277 -1.30 -0.89 -14.73
CA ILE A 277 -2.27 -0.80 -15.82
C ILE A 277 -1.72 -1.54 -17.04
N MET A 278 -2.53 -2.45 -17.58
CA MET A 278 -2.19 -3.29 -18.74
C MET A 278 -2.54 -2.52 -20.01
N THR A 279 -1.60 -1.74 -20.53
CA THR A 279 -1.81 -0.94 -21.74
C THR A 279 -1.52 -1.75 -23.01
N LYS A 280 -1.92 -1.24 -24.18
CA LYS A 280 -1.60 -1.83 -25.48
C LYS A 280 -0.07 -1.93 -25.75
N ASP A 281 0.72 -1.05 -25.11
CA ASP A 281 2.18 -0.98 -25.26
C ASP A 281 2.91 -1.75 -24.13
N GLY A 282 2.18 -2.51 -23.33
CA GLY A 282 2.67 -3.30 -22.21
C GLY A 282 2.25 -2.76 -20.85
N PRO A 283 2.60 -3.46 -19.76
CA PRO A 283 2.26 -3.05 -18.42
C PRO A 283 3.04 -1.81 -17.98
N LYS A 284 2.38 -0.89 -17.27
CA LYS A 284 2.98 0.29 -16.66
C LYS A 284 2.54 0.43 -15.21
N ALA A 285 3.44 0.87 -14.33
CA ALA A 285 3.11 1.16 -12.94
C ALA A 285 2.41 2.52 -12.81
N LEU A 286 1.26 2.51 -12.14
CA LEU A 286 0.52 3.71 -11.76
C LEU A 286 1.08 4.33 -10.49
N GLU A 287 1.30 3.46 -9.47
CA GLU A 287 1.78 3.83 -8.14
C GLU A 287 2.36 2.62 -7.41
N TYR A 288 3.06 2.89 -6.31
CA TYR A 288 3.45 1.89 -5.33
C TYR A 288 2.77 2.17 -3.99
N ASN A 289 2.52 1.08 -3.24
CA ASN A 289 2.14 1.14 -1.84
C ASN A 289 3.13 0.29 -1.02
N CYS A 290 3.48 0.76 0.17
CA CYS A 290 4.52 0.15 1.01
C CYS A 290 3.96 -0.83 2.05
N ARG A 291 2.78 -1.38 1.80
CA ARG A 291 2.01 -2.20 2.72
C ARG A 291 1.04 -3.11 1.98
N PHE A 292 0.38 -3.99 2.71
CA PHE A 292 -0.73 -4.76 2.18
C PHE A 292 -1.85 -3.87 1.61
N GLY A 293 -2.49 -4.30 0.52
CA GLY A 293 -3.66 -3.64 -0.07
C GLY A 293 -4.92 -3.79 0.81
N ASP A 294 -5.84 -2.88 0.66
CA ASP A 294 -7.17 -2.93 1.25
C ASP A 294 -8.18 -2.49 0.17
N PRO A 295 -9.02 -3.40 -0.35
CA PRO A 295 -9.42 -4.71 0.20
C PRO A 295 -8.73 -5.96 -0.38
N GLU A 296 -7.63 -5.87 -1.12
CA GLU A 296 -6.98 -7.03 -1.76
C GLU A 296 -6.52 -8.09 -0.75
N THR A 297 -6.04 -7.68 0.42
CA THR A 297 -5.56 -8.58 1.48
C THR A 297 -6.64 -9.56 1.91
N GLN A 298 -7.89 -9.14 2.01
CA GLN A 298 -9.03 -9.94 2.39
C GLN A 298 -9.35 -11.04 1.34
N ALA A 299 -8.97 -10.83 0.09
CA ALA A 299 -9.08 -11.83 -0.97
C ALA A 299 -7.80 -12.71 -1.12
N LEU A 300 -6.63 -12.17 -0.80
CA LEU A 300 -5.35 -12.86 -0.95
C LEU A 300 -5.06 -13.83 0.19
N LEU A 301 -5.24 -13.42 1.45
CA LEU A 301 -4.86 -14.24 2.60
C LEU A 301 -5.63 -15.55 2.74
N PRO A 302 -6.91 -15.69 2.33
CA PRO A 302 -7.59 -16.98 2.28
C PRO A 302 -6.94 -17.98 1.31
N LEU A 303 -6.29 -17.49 0.24
CA LEU A 303 -5.58 -18.32 -0.73
C LEU A 303 -4.15 -18.68 -0.28
N LEU A 304 -3.59 -17.99 0.71
CA LEU A 304 -2.24 -18.30 1.20
C LEU A 304 -2.25 -19.65 1.93
N ASP A 305 -1.46 -20.62 1.41
CA ASP A 305 -1.27 -21.94 2.04
C ASP A 305 -0.12 -21.94 3.05
N SER A 306 0.94 -21.17 2.78
CA SER A 306 2.05 -20.99 3.70
C SER A 306 1.61 -20.29 4.99
N ASP A 307 2.33 -20.54 6.08
CA ASP A 307 2.17 -19.86 7.35
C ASP A 307 2.59 -18.38 7.23
N LEU A 308 1.65 -17.46 7.41
CA LEU A 308 1.90 -16.01 7.26
C LEU A 308 2.95 -15.49 8.24
N GLY A 309 2.93 -15.99 9.48
CA GLY A 309 3.90 -15.58 10.49
C GLY A 309 5.33 -15.99 10.10
N GLU A 310 5.51 -17.20 9.59
CA GLU A 310 6.80 -17.66 9.09
C GLU A 310 7.26 -16.89 7.85
N VAL A 311 6.36 -16.54 6.93
CA VAL A 311 6.68 -15.68 5.77
C VAL A 311 7.14 -14.30 6.24
N MET A 312 6.40 -13.67 7.16
CA MET A 312 6.77 -12.36 7.70
C MET A 312 8.12 -12.41 8.43
N LEU A 313 8.37 -13.50 9.17
CA LEU A 313 9.62 -13.74 9.86
C LEU A 313 10.79 -13.91 8.88
N ALA A 314 10.59 -14.65 7.80
CA ALA A 314 11.57 -14.83 6.73
C ALA A 314 11.91 -13.49 6.06
N CYS A 315 10.90 -12.67 5.75
CA CYS A 315 11.10 -11.32 5.22
C CYS A 315 11.91 -10.44 6.19
N ALA A 316 11.49 -10.37 7.45
CA ALA A 316 12.14 -9.52 8.46
C ALA A 316 13.59 -9.94 8.77
N ARG A 317 13.96 -11.19 8.47
CA ARG A 317 15.31 -11.74 8.61
C ARG A 317 16.15 -11.70 7.34
N GLY A 318 15.62 -11.23 6.22
CA GLY A 318 16.30 -11.23 4.91
C GLY A 318 16.58 -12.64 4.38
N ARG A 319 15.65 -13.58 4.59
CA ARG A 319 15.77 -15.01 4.25
C ARG A 319 14.57 -15.53 3.46
N LEU A 320 13.89 -14.66 2.73
CA LEU A 320 12.68 -15.02 1.99
C LEU A 320 12.95 -16.08 0.90
N GLU A 321 14.13 -16.09 0.29
CA GLU A 321 14.52 -17.11 -0.70
C GLU A 321 14.56 -18.54 -0.14
N GLU A 322 14.81 -18.68 1.16
CA GLU A 322 14.85 -19.96 1.85
C GLU A 322 13.45 -20.49 2.21
N TYR A 323 12.43 -19.64 2.06
CA TYR A 323 11.04 -19.94 2.44
C TYR A 323 10.08 -19.76 1.25
N PRO A 324 9.95 -20.79 0.36
CA PRO A 324 9.05 -20.69 -0.81
C PRO A 324 7.59 -20.56 -0.36
N VAL A 325 6.95 -19.47 -0.78
CA VAL A 325 5.56 -19.18 -0.45
C VAL A 325 4.61 -19.98 -1.35
N ARG A 326 3.69 -20.71 -0.74
CA ARG A 326 2.71 -21.55 -1.44
C ARG A 326 1.32 -20.96 -1.36
N TRP A 327 0.56 -21.15 -2.44
CA TRP A 327 -0.80 -20.68 -2.60
C TRP A 327 -1.73 -21.83 -2.93
N ARG A 328 -2.91 -21.85 -2.32
CA ARG A 328 -4.00 -22.78 -2.68
C ARG A 328 -4.55 -22.37 -4.04
N GLN A 329 -4.73 -23.36 -4.91
CA GLN A 329 -5.40 -23.12 -6.20
C GLN A 329 -6.86 -22.72 -5.98
N GLY A 330 -7.32 -21.75 -6.74
CA GLY A 330 -8.69 -21.25 -6.69
C GLY A 330 -8.76 -19.74 -6.83
N SER A 331 -9.94 -19.22 -6.58
CA SER A 331 -10.22 -17.79 -6.54
C SER A 331 -10.91 -17.42 -5.24
N CYS A 332 -10.68 -16.20 -4.81
CA CYS A 332 -11.34 -15.62 -3.64
C CYS A 332 -11.85 -14.23 -4.01
N ALA A 333 -13.03 -13.90 -3.54
CA ALA A 333 -13.62 -12.56 -3.65
C ALA A 333 -13.95 -12.04 -2.25
N THR A 334 -13.74 -10.75 -2.06
CA THR A 334 -14.24 -10.00 -0.90
C THR A 334 -15.19 -8.93 -1.36
N VAL A 335 -16.23 -8.67 -0.56
CA VAL A 335 -17.21 -7.62 -0.81
C VAL A 335 -17.28 -6.73 0.41
N VAL A 336 -17.14 -5.43 0.21
CA VAL A 336 -17.25 -4.43 1.28
C VAL A 336 -18.72 -4.09 1.50
N LEU A 337 -19.20 -4.32 2.70
CA LEU A 337 -20.53 -3.86 3.13
C LEU A 337 -20.35 -2.46 3.71
N ALA A 338 -20.94 -1.48 3.05
CA ALA A 338 -20.86 -0.08 3.44
C ALA A 338 -22.20 0.41 3.99
N SER A 339 -22.16 1.34 4.95
CA SER A 339 -23.35 2.03 5.44
C SER A 339 -23.95 2.92 4.37
N GLU A 340 -25.24 3.24 4.48
CA GLU A 340 -25.90 4.21 3.62
C GLU A 340 -25.17 5.56 3.71
N GLY A 341 -24.95 6.20 2.55
CA GLY A 341 -24.22 7.45 2.45
C GLY A 341 -22.69 7.33 2.33
N TYR A 342 -22.13 6.11 2.35
CA TYR A 342 -20.70 5.90 2.13
C TYR A 342 -20.25 6.52 0.79
N ALA A 343 -19.12 7.24 0.82
CA ALA A 343 -18.52 7.96 -0.33
C ALA A 343 -19.41 9.03 -1.00
N ARG A 344 -20.61 9.29 -0.52
CA ARG A 344 -21.32 10.56 -0.79
C ARG A 344 -20.74 11.59 0.17
N ASP A 345 -20.74 12.89 -0.21
CA ASP A 345 -20.18 13.97 0.62
C ASP A 345 -20.57 13.78 2.10
N SER A 346 -19.77 13.02 2.79
CA SER A 346 -19.99 12.71 4.19
C SER A 346 -19.52 13.92 4.99
N GLY A 347 -20.49 14.74 5.42
CA GLY A 347 -20.26 15.60 6.56
C GLY A 347 -19.71 14.79 7.75
N PRO A 348 -19.22 15.46 8.80
CA PRO A 348 -18.53 14.82 9.93
C PRO A 348 -19.35 13.78 10.71
N ASP A 349 -20.61 13.59 10.41
CA ASP A 349 -21.58 12.82 11.20
C ASP A 349 -21.98 11.46 10.63
N VAL A 350 -21.36 10.98 9.54
CA VAL A 350 -21.65 9.63 9.03
C VAL A 350 -20.72 8.62 9.71
N PRO A 351 -21.25 7.63 10.45
CA PRO A 351 -20.43 6.57 11.07
C PRO A 351 -19.63 5.83 10.00
N ARG A 352 -18.34 5.70 10.24
CA ARG A 352 -17.41 4.93 9.40
C ARG A 352 -17.37 3.48 9.85
#